data_5b7bc82054f4cff56e5617473b76d07f
#
_entry.id   5b7bc82054f4cff56e5617473b76d07f
#
_cell.length_a   1.000
_cell.length_b   1.000
_cell.length_c   1.000
_cell.angle_alpha   90.00
_cell.angle_beta   90.00
_cell.angle_gamma   90.00
#
_symmetry.space_group_name_H-M   'P 1'
#
loop_
_entity.id
_entity.type
_entity.pdbx_description
1 polymer ?
#
loop_
_entity_poly.entity_id
_entity_poly.type
_entity_poly.pdbx_seq_one_letter_code
_entity_poly.pdbx_strand_id
1 'polypeptide(L)'
;MADSEAYEILALKYGRHANRTRADNFLFADDHASPQPIDYFVWVIRNHHRTILLDTGFDRVEAGKRGRHIDHEPRELLKHIGIDADAISDVIISHLHYDHAGTLDHYQNAQFHLQDAEMSYATGRCMCEDVLRLPFNVDHVCQMVKKVYSGRVTFHEGDGAIAPGVTVHAVPGHSKGLQCVRVKTDTGWVVLASDATHLYENFERRRPFPIVVDVEATLKSYSRLEALATSRRHVVPGHDPLVLKRYPALNAETEGIIHRLDVARLD
;
A
#
# COMPACT_ATOMS: atom_id res chain seq x y z
N MET A 1 6.17 32.15 6.24
CA MET A 1 5.72 30.82 6.66
C MET A 1 5.53 30.04 5.36
N ALA A 2 6.30 28.99 5.12
CA ALA A 2 6.08 28.16 3.94
C ALA A 2 4.68 27.55 4.07
N ASP A 3 3.82 27.77 3.06
CA ASP A 3 2.53 27.12 2.96
C ASP A 3 2.74 25.62 3.13
N SER A 4 2.17 25.04 4.18
CA SER A 4 2.19 23.60 4.36
C SER A 4 1.26 23.03 3.30
N GLU A 5 1.87 22.60 2.18
CA GLU A 5 1.11 21.98 1.09
C GLU A 5 0.32 20.79 1.62
N ALA A 6 -0.99 20.92 1.69
CA ALA A 6 -1.88 19.80 1.96
C ALA A 6 -2.07 18.99 0.67
N TYR A 7 -2.23 17.69 0.83
CA TYR A 7 -2.44 16.76 -0.27
C TYR A 7 -3.84 16.20 -0.25
N GLU A 8 -4.41 16.02 -1.44
CA GLU A 8 -5.51 15.10 -1.67
C GLU A 8 -4.95 13.67 -1.71
N ILE A 9 -5.66 12.74 -1.10
CA ILE A 9 -5.33 11.32 -1.11
C ILE A 9 -6.50 10.55 -1.69
N LEU A 10 -6.25 9.76 -2.74
CA LEU A 10 -7.25 8.91 -3.36
C LEU A 10 -6.89 7.44 -3.18
N ALA A 11 -7.83 6.64 -2.66
CA ALA A 11 -7.76 5.18 -2.71
C ALA A 11 -8.41 4.70 -4.00
N LEU A 12 -7.66 4.01 -4.84
CA LEU A 12 -8.11 3.43 -6.10
C LEU A 12 -8.23 1.92 -5.92
N LYS A 13 -9.45 1.41 -5.79
CA LYS A 13 -9.70 -0.02 -5.71
C LYS A 13 -9.63 -0.62 -7.11
N TYR A 14 -8.64 -1.49 -7.33
CA TYR A 14 -8.44 -2.13 -8.63
C TYR A 14 -8.85 -3.61 -8.67
N GLY A 15 -9.05 -4.24 -7.52
CA GLY A 15 -9.43 -5.65 -7.48
C GLY A 15 -9.90 -6.11 -6.11
N ARG A 16 -10.20 -7.42 -6.01
CA ARG A 16 -10.75 -8.05 -4.82
C ARG A 16 -10.35 -9.52 -4.69
N HIS A 17 -10.16 -9.96 -3.45
CA HIS A 17 -10.12 -11.38 -3.09
C HIS A 17 -11.37 -11.73 -2.27
N ALA A 18 -12.41 -12.21 -2.96
CA ALA A 18 -13.74 -12.41 -2.37
C ALA A 18 -13.82 -13.63 -1.44
N ASN A 19 -13.09 -14.70 -1.76
CA ASN A 19 -13.19 -16.00 -1.09
C ASN A 19 -12.21 -16.11 0.09
N ARG A 20 -12.27 -15.14 1.02
CA ARG A 20 -11.50 -15.19 2.26
C ARG A 20 -12.40 -15.27 3.48
N THR A 21 -11.89 -15.90 4.52
CA THR A 21 -12.53 -16.03 5.81
C THR A 21 -11.71 -15.31 6.89
N ARG A 22 -12.24 -15.23 8.10
CA ARG A 22 -11.48 -14.67 9.24
C ARG A 22 -10.21 -15.47 9.53
N ALA A 23 -10.19 -16.79 9.33
CA ALA A 23 -9.00 -17.61 9.49
C ALA A 23 -7.86 -17.20 8.55
N ASP A 24 -8.21 -16.69 7.35
CA ASP A 24 -7.23 -16.22 6.38
C ASP A 24 -6.69 -14.82 6.70
N ASN A 25 -7.33 -14.07 7.62
CA ASN A 25 -7.05 -12.66 7.88
C ASN A 25 -6.54 -12.36 9.30
N PHE A 26 -6.63 -13.32 10.22
CA PHE A 26 -6.20 -13.12 11.61
C PHE A 26 -5.44 -14.32 12.14
N LEU A 27 -4.29 -14.07 12.75
CA LEU A 27 -3.64 -15.05 13.59
C LEU A 27 -4.55 -15.35 14.79
N PHE A 28 -4.79 -16.65 15.06
CA PHE A 28 -5.59 -17.13 16.18
C PHE A 28 -7.03 -16.56 16.18
N ALA A 29 -7.69 -16.56 15.02
CA ALA A 29 -9.08 -16.11 14.89
C ALA A 29 -10.03 -16.98 15.72
N ASP A 30 -11.06 -16.34 16.35
CA ASP A 30 -12.07 -17.02 17.17
C ASP A 30 -13.16 -17.67 16.30
N ASP A 31 -13.57 -16.97 15.22
CA ASP A 31 -14.51 -17.45 14.22
C ASP A 31 -13.78 -17.65 12.87
N HIS A 32 -13.50 -18.89 12.55
CA HIS A 32 -12.69 -19.22 11.37
C HIS A 32 -13.45 -19.12 10.05
N ALA A 33 -14.75 -19.37 10.05
CA ALA A 33 -15.54 -19.60 8.84
C ALA A 33 -16.25 -18.35 8.29
N SER A 34 -16.40 -17.29 9.08
CA SER A 34 -17.08 -16.07 8.64
C SER A 34 -16.39 -15.45 7.42
N PRO A 35 -17.14 -15.16 6.34
CA PRO A 35 -16.58 -14.50 5.16
C PRO A 35 -15.98 -13.15 5.50
N GLN A 36 -14.76 -12.90 5.05
CA GLN A 36 -14.08 -11.62 5.21
C GLN A 36 -13.19 -11.34 4.00
N PRO A 37 -13.76 -10.81 2.91
CA PRO A 37 -13.02 -10.47 1.72
C PRO A 37 -12.04 -9.32 1.98
N ILE A 38 -11.04 -9.21 1.12
CA ILE A 38 -10.14 -8.07 1.07
C ILE A 38 -10.22 -7.41 -0.31
N ASP A 39 -9.99 -6.10 -0.35
CA ASP A 39 -9.88 -5.31 -1.57
C ASP A 39 -8.40 -4.96 -1.84
N TYR A 40 -8.07 -4.74 -3.09
CA TYR A 40 -6.74 -4.32 -3.52
C TYR A 40 -6.76 -2.87 -3.96
N PHE A 41 -5.84 -2.08 -3.41
CA PHE A 41 -5.74 -0.64 -3.66
C PHE A 41 -4.37 -0.24 -4.18
N VAL A 42 -4.33 0.82 -4.98
CA VAL A 42 -3.20 1.72 -5.13
C VAL A 42 -3.64 3.11 -4.67
N TRP A 43 -2.71 3.97 -4.25
CA TRP A 43 -3.06 5.27 -3.71
C TRP A 43 -2.38 6.38 -4.48
N VAL A 44 -3.16 7.42 -4.82
CA VAL A 44 -2.65 8.66 -5.41
C VAL A 44 -2.58 9.73 -4.31
N ILE A 45 -1.43 10.35 -4.19
CA ILE A 45 -1.15 11.47 -3.27
C ILE A 45 -0.81 12.65 -4.16
N ARG A 46 -1.69 13.67 -4.21
CA ARG A 46 -1.49 14.77 -5.16
C ARG A 46 -1.85 16.13 -4.58
N ASN A 47 -1.19 17.15 -5.11
CA ASN A 47 -1.57 18.54 -5.00
C ASN A 47 -1.33 19.26 -6.35
N HIS A 48 -1.41 20.58 -6.39
CA HIS A 48 -1.20 21.33 -7.62
C HIS A 48 0.25 21.33 -8.15
N HIS A 49 1.21 20.82 -7.36
CA HIS A 49 2.63 20.78 -7.76
C HIS A 49 3.09 19.39 -8.20
N ARG A 50 2.48 18.32 -7.66
CA ARG A 50 2.99 16.97 -7.88
C ARG A 50 1.93 15.88 -7.70
N THR A 51 2.20 14.76 -8.34
CA THR A 51 1.45 13.51 -8.16
C THR A 51 2.43 12.40 -7.80
N ILE A 52 2.20 11.76 -6.66
CA ILE A 52 2.96 10.62 -6.15
C ILE A 52 2.03 9.42 -6.11
N LEU A 53 2.51 8.27 -6.53
CA LEU A 53 1.78 7.02 -6.44
C LEU A 53 2.36 6.18 -5.30
N LEU A 54 1.50 5.56 -4.49
CA LEU A 54 1.89 4.52 -3.55
C LEU A 54 1.39 3.19 -4.08
N ASP A 55 2.33 2.28 -4.29
CA ASP A 55 2.20 0.95 -4.88
C ASP A 55 1.69 0.94 -6.34
N THR A 56 1.90 -0.16 -7.04
CA THR A 56 1.57 -0.27 -8.48
C THR A 56 0.53 -1.34 -8.77
N GLY A 57 0.15 -2.13 -7.76
CA GLY A 57 -0.81 -3.22 -7.94
C GLY A 57 -0.27 -4.37 -8.79
N PHE A 58 -1.17 -5.15 -9.39
CA PHE A 58 -0.85 -6.23 -10.32
C PHE A 58 -1.79 -6.19 -11.54
N ASP A 59 -1.39 -6.87 -12.61
CA ASP A 59 -2.11 -6.95 -13.86
C ASP A 59 -3.09 -8.16 -13.93
N ARG A 60 -3.86 -8.24 -15.02
CA ARG A 60 -4.81 -9.34 -15.27
C ARG A 60 -4.11 -10.70 -15.40
N VAL A 61 -2.85 -10.73 -15.84
CA VAL A 61 -2.08 -11.97 -15.99
C VAL A 61 -1.75 -12.55 -14.61
N GLU A 62 -1.23 -11.71 -13.72
CA GLU A 62 -0.94 -12.13 -12.34
C GLU A 62 -2.23 -12.46 -11.57
N ALA A 63 -3.31 -11.71 -11.78
CA ALA A 63 -4.63 -11.99 -11.24
C ALA A 63 -5.10 -13.40 -11.59
N GLY A 64 -4.99 -13.79 -12.87
CA GLY A 64 -5.36 -15.11 -13.34
C GLY A 64 -4.54 -16.22 -12.71
N LYS A 65 -3.21 -16.07 -12.60
CA LYS A 65 -2.32 -17.04 -11.95
C LYS A 65 -2.68 -17.29 -10.48
N ARG A 66 -3.14 -16.26 -9.77
CA ARG A 66 -3.42 -16.31 -8.33
C ARG A 66 -4.91 -16.49 -8.00
N GLY A 67 -5.79 -16.59 -8.98
CA GLY A 67 -7.24 -16.67 -8.77
C GLY A 67 -7.80 -15.41 -8.09
N ARG A 68 -7.31 -14.24 -8.46
CA ARG A 68 -7.79 -12.93 -7.98
C ARG A 68 -8.71 -12.30 -9.01
N HIS A 69 -9.63 -11.47 -8.54
CA HIS A 69 -10.50 -10.69 -9.40
C HIS A 69 -9.94 -9.27 -9.55
N ILE A 70 -9.88 -8.80 -10.78
CA ILE A 70 -9.51 -7.42 -11.15
C ILE A 70 -10.66 -6.82 -11.96
N ASP A 71 -11.19 -5.71 -11.47
CA ASP A 71 -12.20 -4.92 -12.19
C ASP A 71 -11.52 -4.01 -13.23
N HIS A 72 -10.49 -3.30 -12.78
CA HIS A 72 -9.68 -2.37 -13.57
C HIS A 72 -8.21 -2.57 -13.27
N GLU A 73 -7.34 -2.43 -14.27
CA GLU A 73 -5.91 -2.31 -13.97
C GLU A 73 -5.58 -0.95 -13.35
N PRO A 74 -4.58 -0.84 -12.47
CA PRO A 74 -4.23 0.44 -11.83
C PRO A 74 -4.05 1.60 -12.83
N ARG A 75 -3.41 1.34 -13.98
CA ARG A 75 -3.21 2.33 -15.04
C ARG A 75 -4.53 2.82 -15.67
N GLU A 76 -5.54 1.96 -15.75
CA GLU A 76 -6.88 2.33 -16.27
C GLU A 76 -7.56 3.30 -15.30
N LEU A 77 -7.45 3.04 -13.96
CA LEU A 77 -8.01 3.92 -12.93
C LEU A 77 -7.31 5.29 -12.88
N LEU A 78 -5.98 5.34 -13.08
CA LEU A 78 -5.26 6.60 -13.19
C LEU A 78 -5.78 7.46 -14.35
N LYS A 79 -5.99 6.86 -15.53
CA LYS A 79 -6.58 7.55 -16.69
C LYS A 79 -7.99 8.06 -16.40
N HIS A 80 -8.80 7.29 -15.65
CA HIS A 80 -10.16 7.68 -15.29
C HIS A 80 -10.22 8.98 -14.47
N ILE A 81 -9.17 9.27 -13.71
CA ILE A 81 -9.02 10.54 -12.96
C ILE A 81 -8.09 11.55 -13.63
N GLY A 82 -7.81 11.37 -14.93
CA GLY A 82 -7.02 12.30 -15.73
C GLY A 82 -5.52 12.28 -15.47
N ILE A 83 -4.99 11.20 -14.87
CA ILE A 83 -3.55 11.04 -14.60
C ILE A 83 -2.94 10.11 -15.66
N ASP A 84 -1.90 10.61 -16.35
CA ASP A 84 -1.05 9.78 -17.19
C ASP A 84 0.02 9.10 -16.31
N ALA A 85 0.13 7.79 -16.39
CA ALA A 85 1.13 7.02 -15.64
C ALA A 85 2.56 7.44 -15.99
N ASP A 86 2.81 7.84 -17.22
CA ASP A 86 4.12 8.32 -17.68
C ASP A 86 4.47 9.73 -17.15
N ALA A 87 3.49 10.48 -16.64
CA ALA A 87 3.71 11.77 -15.99
C ALA A 87 3.98 11.67 -14.49
N ILE A 88 3.85 10.49 -13.90
CA ILE A 88 4.17 10.26 -12.48
C ILE A 88 5.69 10.26 -12.29
N SER A 89 6.18 11.21 -11.48
CA SER A 89 7.61 11.36 -11.18
C SER A 89 8.12 10.49 -10.04
N ASP A 90 7.24 10.17 -9.07
CA ASP A 90 7.61 9.45 -7.85
C ASP A 90 6.62 8.32 -7.57
N VAL A 91 7.15 7.12 -7.41
CA VAL A 91 6.38 5.93 -7.02
C VAL A 91 6.99 5.38 -5.73
N ILE A 92 6.21 5.36 -4.67
CA ILE A 92 6.61 4.74 -3.41
C ILE A 92 6.15 3.29 -3.46
N ILE A 93 7.07 2.35 -3.26
CA ILE A 93 6.75 0.93 -3.11
C ILE A 93 6.79 0.59 -1.63
N SER A 94 5.63 0.23 -1.09
CA SER A 94 5.54 -0.13 0.33
C SER A 94 6.37 -1.36 0.65
N HIS A 95 6.30 -2.38 -0.21
CA HIS A 95 7.09 -3.60 -0.17
C HIS A 95 6.97 -4.38 -1.51
N LEU A 96 7.73 -5.46 -1.70
CA LEU A 96 7.86 -6.15 -2.98
C LEU A 96 6.93 -7.37 -3.15
N HIS A 97 5.83 -7.48 -2.40
CA HIS A 97 4.83 -8.49 -2.70
C HIS A 97 4.12 -8.20 -4.03
N TYR A 98 3.57 -9.24 -4.64
CA TYR A 98 3.03 -9.21 -6.01
C TYR A 98 1.95 -8.15 -6.23
N ASP A 99 1.17 -7.85 -5.18
CA ASP A 99 0.03 -6.93 -5.22
C ASP A 99 0.38 -5.47 -4.94
N HIS A 100 1.65 -5.20 -4.66
CA HIS A 100 2.18 -3.85 -4.45
C HIS A 100 3.20 -3.43 -5.52
N ALA A 101 3.94 -4.38 -6.11
CA ALA A 101 5.02 -4.12 -7.05
C ALA A 101 4.86 -4.83 -8.42
N GLY A 102 3.62 -5.07 -8.85
CA GLY A 102 3.34 -5.94 -10.00
C GLY A 102 3.31 -5.28 -11.37
N THR A 103 3.30 -3.94 -11.47
CA THR A 103 3.25 -3.22 -12.76
C THR A 103 4.27 -2.08 -12.84
N LEU A 104 5.48 -2.31 -12.31
CA LEU A 104 6.56 -1.31 -12.24
C LEU A 104 6.97 -0.74 -13.61
N ASP A 105 6.81 -1.50 -14.66
CA ASP A 105 7.13 -1.12 -16.04
C ASP A 105 6.11 -0.16 -16.67
N HIS A 106 4.94 0.01 -16.06
CA HIS A 106 3.96 1.01 -16.50
C HIS A 106 4.36 2.46 -16.18
N TYR A 107 5.38 2.67 -15.31
CA TYR A 107 5.82 4.00 -14.82
C TYR A 107 7.22 4.31 -15.34
N GLN A 108 7.30 4.62 -16.65
CA GLN A 108 8.57 4.72 -17.39
C GLN A 108 9.49 5.85 -16.90
N ASN A 109 8.93 6.94 -16.36
CA ASN A 109 9.68 8.13 -15.96
C ASN A 109 9.82 8.28 -14.45
N ALA A 110 9.20 7.40 -13.64
CA ALA A 110 9.18 7.54 -12.20
C ALA A 110 10.52 7.17 -11.52
N GLN A 111 10.85 7.88 -10.47
CA GLN A 111 11.81 7.45 -9.44
C GLN A 111 11.05 6.59 -8.43
N PHE A 112 11.59 5.42 -8.10
CA PHE A 112 10.99 4.50 -7.14
C PHE A 112 11.64 4.68 -5.76
N HIS A 113 10.82 4.64 -4.71
CA HIS A 113 11.26 4.76 -3.32
C HIS A 113 11.03 3.44 -2.59
N LEU A 114 12.09 2.82 -2.07
CA LEU A 114 12.06 1.50 -1.45
C LEU A 114 12.98 1.45 -0.23
N GLN A 115 12.66 0.62 0.77
CA GLN A 115 13.58 0.36 1.87
C GLN A 115 14.70 -0.60 1.46
N ASP A 116 15.96 -0.33 1.89
CA ASP A 116 17.10 -1.24 1.72
C ASP A 116 16.81 -2.64 2.22
N ALA A 117 16.17 -2.73 3.39
CA ALA A 117 15.80 -3.99 4.02
C ALA A 117 14.84 -4.82 3.16
N GLU A 118 13.96 -4.18 2.37
CA GLU A 118 13.02 -4.90 1.51
C GLU A 118 13.74 -5.51 0.30
N MET A 119 14.62 -4.75 -0.35
CA MET A 119 15.41 -5.27 -1.46
C MET A 119 16.31 -6.40 -1.02
N SER A 120 16.98 -6.24 0.13
CA SER A 120 17.83 -7.28 0.73
C SER A 120 17.02 -8.53 1.08
N TYR A 121 15.78 -8.38 1.58
CA TYR A 121 14.91 -9.50 1.89
C TYR A 121 14.46 -10.23 0.63
N ALA A 122 13.95 -9.51 -0.38
CA ALA A 122 13.41 -10.07 -1.63
C ALA A 122 14.45 -10.75 -2.52
N THR A 123 15.75 -10.48 -2.31
CA THR A 123 16.86 -11.08 -3.08
C THR A 123 17.77 -11.95 -2.23
N GLY A 124 17.47 -12.09 -0.94
CA GLY A 124 18.30 -12.83 0.02
C GLY A 124 17.90 -14.28 0.19
N ARG A 125 18.59 -14.96 1.10
CA ARG A 125 18.42 -16.39 1.41
C ARG A 125 17.00 -16.78 1.85
N CYS A 126 16.22 -15.84 2.38
CA CYS A 126 14.84 -16.09 2.78
C CYS A 126 13.96 -16.53 1.60
N MET A 127 14.29 -16.11 0.39
CA MET A 127 13.56 -16.51 -0.83
C MET A 127 13.84 -17.96 -1.27
N CYS A 128 14.73 -18.68 -0.60
CA CYS A 128 14.89 -20.12 -0.78
C CYS A 128 13.77 -20.93 -0.11
N GLU A 129 13.04 -20.33 0.85
CA GLU A 129 11.94 -20.95 1.58
C GLU A 129 10.60 -20.68 0.90
N ASP A 130 9.86 -21.73 0.53
CA ASP A 130 8.61 -21.63 -0.22
C ASP A 130 7.57 -20.72 0.45
N VAL A 131 7.42 -20.87 1.77
CA VAL A 131 6.43 -20.11 2.56
C VAL A 131 6.73 -18.60 2.57
N LEU A 132 8.02 -18.22 2.56
CA LEU A 132 8.43 -16.82 2.60
C LEU A 132 8.39 -16.16 1.22
N ARG A 133 8.66 -16.92 0.14
CA ARG A 133 8.60 -16.38 -1.22
C ARG A 133 7.20 -16.39 -1.84
N LEU A 134 6.23 -17.11 -1.25
CA LEU A 134 4.87 -17.25 -1.77
C LEU A 134 4.20 -15.91 -2.18
N PRO A 135 4.29 -14.82 -1.40
CA PRO A 135 3.70 -13.54 -1.77
C PRO A 135 4.51 -12.74 -2.79
N PHE A 136 5.71 -13.19 -3.16
CA PHE A 136 6.54 -12.52 -4.18
C PHE A 136 6.25 -13.08 -5.58
N ASN A 137 6.57 -12.25 -6.58
CA ASN A 137 6.73 -12.69 -7.96
C ASN A 137 8.17 -12.37 -8.40
N VAL A 138 8.90 -13.37 -8.87
CA VAL A 138 10.31 -13.22 -9.24
C VAL A 138 10.51 -12.19 -10.36
N ASP A 139 9.59 -12.11 -11.33
CA ASP A 139 9.70 -11.17 -12.44
C ASP A 139 9.54 -9.72 -11.95
N HIS A 140 8.66 -9.47 -10.97
CA HIS A 140 8.51 -8.15 -10.35
C HIS A 140 9.77 -7.74 -9.58
N VAL A 141 10.37 -8.66 -8.81
CA VAL A 141 11.64 -8.42 -8.12
C VAL A 141 12.75 -8.13 -9.13
N CYS A 142 12.84 -8.92 -10.22
CA CYS A 142 13.81 -8.67 -11.29
C CYS A 142 13.60 -7.32 -11.98
N GLN A 143 12.34 -6.88 -12.16
CA GLN A 143 12.06 -5.54 -12.67
C GLN A 143 12.59 -4.45 -11.71
N MET A 144 12.39 -4.60 -10.40
CA MET A 144 12.97 -3.66 -9.42
C MET A 144 14.48 -3.66 -9.45
N VAL A 145 15.16 -4.83 -9.57
CA VAL A 145 16.61 -4.90 -9.77
C VAL A 145 17.04 -4.09 -10.99
N LYS A 146 16.34 -4.22 -12.13
CA LYS A 146 16.64 -3.42 -13.34
C LYS A 146 16.47 -1.92 -13.09
N LYS A 147 15.46 -1.49 -12.29
CA LYS A 147 15.30 -0.08 -11.91
C LYS A 147 16.47 0.40 -11.05
N VAL A 148 17.01 -0.43 -10.14
CA VAL A 148 18.23 -0.10 -9.36
C VAL A 148 19.40 0.17 -10.30
N TYR A 149 19.69 -0.75 -11.23
CA TYR A 149 20.82 -0.62 -12.16
C TYR A 149 20.65 0.54 -13.16
N SER A 150 19.45 0.99 -13.40
CA SER A 150 19.18 2.18 -14.23
C SER A 150 19.15 3.50 -13.43
N GLY A 151 19.54 3.49 -12.14
CA GLY A 151 19.59 4.69 -11.31
C GLY A 151 18.20 5.25 -10.92
N ARG A 152 17.14 4.43 -11.01
CA ARG A 152 15.75 4.85 -10.81
C ARG A 152 15.16 4.41 -9.47
N VAL A 153 16.00 4.06 -8.50
CA VAL A 153 15.58 3.73 -7.15
C VAL A 153 16.30 4.61 -6.14
N THR A 154 15.53 5.25 -5.28
CA THR A 154 16.02 5.91 -4.06
C THR A 154 15.77 4.97 -2.90
N PHE A 155 16.83 4.49 -2.28
CA PHE A 155 16.74 3.67 -1.10
C PHE A 155 16.57 4.51 0.16
N HIS A 156 15.79 3.98 1.10
CA HIS A 156 15.62 4.53 2.43
C HIS A 156 16.08 3.52 3.48
N GLU A 157 16.71 4.00 4.54
CA GLU A 157 17.03 3.24 5.73
C GLU A 157 16.24 3.80 6.91
N GLY A 158 15.04 3.25 7.13
CA GLY A 158 14.12 3.75 8.16
C GLY A 158 13.20 4.86 7.68
N ASP A 159 13.31 6.06 8.26
CA ASP A 159 12.48 7.21 7.91
C ASP A 159 13.11 8.04 6.80
N GLY A 160 12.27 8.52 5.88
CA GLY A 160 12.73 9.34 4.76
C GLY A 160 11.70 10.38 4.31
N ALA A 161 12.17 11.49 3.75
CA ALA A 161 11.32 12.49 3.12
C ALA A 161 11.23 12.22 1.61
N ILE A 162 10.01 12.25 1.08
CA ILE A 162 9.74 12.19 -0.37
C ILE A 162 9.54 13.60 -0.91
N ALA A 163 8.70 14.38 -0.22
CA ALA A 163 8.38 15.75 -0.56
C ALA A 163 7.95 16.51 0.70
N PRO A 164 7.88 17.85 0.68
CA PRO A 164 7.26 18.59 1.78
C PRO A 164 5.86 18.05 2.07
N GLY A 165 5.62 17.56 3.31
CA GLY A 165 4.34 16.97 3.71
C GLY A 165 4.14 15.49 3.34
N VAL A 166 5.10 14.81 2.71
CA VAL A 166 5.06 13.37 2.42
C VAL A 166 6.35 12.70 2.89
N THR A 167 6.22 11.75 3.81
CA THR A 167 7.35 10.99 4.38
C THR A 167 7.07 9.49 4.40
N VAL A 168 8.12 8.69 4.30
CA VAL A 168 8.06 7.23 4.46
C VAL A 168 8.65 6.83 5.81
N HIS A 169 8.13 5.76 6.39
CA HIS A 169 8.55 5.23 7.68
C HIS A 169 8.60 3.71 7.65
N ALA A 170 9.71 3.12 8.09
CA ALA A 170 9.83 1.67 8.20
C ALA A 170 8.85 1.14 9.27
N VAL A 171 8.05 0.15 8.89
CA VAL A 171 7.06 -0.54 9.74
C VAL A 171 7.14 -2.06 9.49
N PRO A 172 8.29 -2.69 9.81
CA PRO A 172 8.54 -4.09 9.49
C PRO A 172 7.61 -5.03 10.25
N GLY A 173 7.53 -6.27 9.77
CA GLY A 173 6.79 -7.36 10.41
C GLY A 173 6.05 -8.23 9.40
N HIS A 174 5.27 -7.65 8.49
CA HIS A 174 4.67 -8.33 7.35
C HIS A 174 5.73 -8.75 6.32
N SER A 175 6.60 -7.82 5.94
CA SER A 175 7.90 -8.07 5.32
C SER A 175 9.00 -7.38 6.13
N LYS A 176 10.27 -7.63 5.79
CA LYS A 176 11.38 -7.06 6.57
C LYS A 176 11.61 -5.58 6.30
N GLY A 177 11.26 -5.10 5.14
CA GLY A 177 11.45 -3.72 4.72
C GLY A 177 10.15 -3.00 4.38
N LEU A 178 9.01 -3.46 4.91
CA LEU A 178 7.75 -2.75 4.71
C LEU A 178 7.84 -1.31 5.24
N GLN A 179 7.36 -0.36 4.44
CA GLN A 179 7.20 1.05 4.81
C GLN A 179 5.76 1.53 4.66
N CYS A 180 5.33 2.43 5.54
CA CYS A 180 4.10 3.18 5.40
C CYS A 180 4.40 4.61 4.91
N VAL A 181 3.36 5.30 4.44
CA VAL A 181 3.47 6.70 3.98
C VAL A 181 2.65 7.60 4.90
N ARG A 182 3.27 8.66 5.39
CA ARG A 182 2.64 9.70 6.19
C ARG A 182 2.45 10.94 5.33
N VAL A 183 1.21 11.41 5.23
CA VAL A 183 0.81 12.49 4.32
C VAL A 183 0.13 13.61 5.08
N LYS A 184 0.55 14.86 4.83
CA LYS A 184 -0.10 16.05 5.37
C LYS A 184 -1.36 16.37 4.56
N THR A 185 -2.50 16.43 5.21
CA THR A 185 -3.79 16.82 4.64
C THR A 185 -4.40 17.98 5.43
N ASP A 186 -5.51 18.52 4.96
CA ASP A 186 -6.25 19.56 5.68
C ASP A 186 -6.86 19.04 6.99
N THR A 187 -7.15 17.73 7.09
CA THR A 187 -7.65 17.10 8.31
C THR A 187 -6.55 16.66 9.28
N GLY A 188 -5.28 16.79 8.90
CA GLY A 188 -4.13 16.41 9.70
C GLY A 188 -3.20 15.44 8.98
N TRP A 189 -2.45 14.65 9.75
CA TRP A 189 -1.54 13.64 9.22
C TRP A 189 -2.26 12.31 9.04
N VAL A 190 -2.43 11.91 7.80
CA VAL A 190 -2.94 10.59 7.41
C VAL A 190 -1.77 9.64 7.23
N VAL A 191 -1.92 8.40 7.70
CA VAL A 191 -0.94 7.31 7.51
C VAL A 191 -1.56 6.24 6.64
N LEU A 192 -1.02 6.08 5.44
CA LEU A 192 -1.32 4.96 4.55
C LEU A 192 -0.44 3.80 4.98
N ALA A 193 -1.05 2.85 5.70
CA ALA A 193 -0.31 1.81 6.41
C ALA A 193 0.16 0.68 5.50
N SER A 194 -0.41 0.53 4.29
CA SER A 194 -0.21 -0.65 3.46
C SER A 194 -0.39 -1.93 4.30
N ASP A 195 0.44 -2.92 4.12
CA ASP A 195 0.35 -4.23 4.77
C ASP A 195 0.94 -4.27 6.19
N ALA A 196 1.37 -3.12 6.73
CA ALA A 196 1.61 -3.04 8.18
C ALA A 196 0.32 -3.37 8.95
N THR A 197 -0.85 -3.05 8.34
CA THR A 197 -2.16 -3.57 8.77
C THR A 197 -3.06 -3.76 7.55
N HIS A 198 -3.54 -4.98 7.30
CA HIS A 198 -4.44 -5.27 6.19
C HIS A 198 -5.85 -4.73 6.43
N LEU A 199 -6.35 -4.89 7.65
CA LEU A 199 -7.68 -4.49 8.08
C LEU A 199 -7.62 -3.57 9.29
N TYR A 200 -8.62 -2.71 9.47
CA TYR A 200 -8.74 -1.91 10.70
C TYR A 200 -8.69 -2.80 11.95
N GLU A 201 -9.38 -3.92 11.92
CA GLU A 201 -9.44 -4.85 13.04
C GLU A 201 -8.07 -5.45 13.40
N ASN A 202 -7.15 -5.65 12.43
CA ASN A 202 -5.83 -6.18 12.72
C ASN A 202 -5.08 -5.29 13.73
N PHE A 203 -4.97 -3.98 13.47
CA PHE A 203 -4.24 -3.09 14.39
C PHE A 203 -5.08 -2.67 15.59
N GLU A 204 -6.40 -2.48 15.44
CA GLU A 204 -7.29 -2.07 16.52
C GLU A 204 -7.36 -3.14 17.64
N ARG A 205 -7.37 -4.42 17.26
CA ARG A 205 -7.35 -5.57 18.20
C ARG A 205 -5.97 -6.17 18.42
N ARG A 206 -4.95 -5.62 17.76
CA ARG A 206 -3.56 -6.11 17.80
C ARG A 206 -3.46 -7.61 17.44
N ARG A 207 -4.19 -8.01 16.39
CA ARG A 207 -4.20 -9.37 15.81
C ARG A 207 -3.62 -9.33 14.40
N PRO A 208 -2.34 -9.70 14.20
CA PRO A 208 -1.69 -9.64 12.90
C PRO A 208 -2.38 -10.50 11.84
N PHE A 209 -2.20 -10.07 10.61
CA PHE A 209 -2.53 -10.87 9.43
C PHE A 209 -1.56 -12.05 9.32
N PRO A 210 -2.00 -13.25 8.84
CA PRO A 210 -1.16 -14.46 8.83
C PRO A 210 0.08 -14.43 7.93
N ILE A 211 0.11 -13.61 6.88
CA ILE A 211 1.36 -13.37 6.12
C ILE A 211 2.18 -12.38 6.95
N VAL A 212 3.08 -12.92 7.76
CA VAL A 212 3.89 -12.16 8.71
C VAL A 212 5.23 -12.88 8.93
N VAL A 213 6.33 -12.15 8.84
CA VAL A 213 7.68 -12.69 9.07
C VAL A 213 8.16 -12.45 10.49
N ASP A 214 7.60 -11.46 11.17
CA ASP A 214 7.91 -11.13 12.58
C ASP A 214 6.69 -10.52 13.27
N VAL A 215 6.08 -11.31 14.15
CA VAL A 215 4.88 -10.91 14.91
C VAL A 215 5.19 -9.78 15.90
N GLU A 216 6.34 -9.83 16.58
CA GLU A 216 6.73 -8.80 17.56
C GLU A 216 6.95 -7.45 16.85
N ALA A 217 7.67 -7.45 15.72
CA ALA A 217 7.87 -6.26 14.91
C ALA A 217 6.54 -5.70 14.40
N THR A 218 5.60 -6.55 13.95
CA THR A 218 4.25 -6.12 13.54
C THR A 218 3.51 -5.39 14.65
N LEU A 219 3.54 -5.93 15.88
CA LEU A 219 2.87 -5.30 17.01
C LEU A 219 3.51 -3.96 17.39
N LYS A 220 4.83 -3.80 17.26
CA LYS A 220 5.53 -2.53 17.41
C LYS A 220 5.15 -1.55 16.30
N SER A 221 5.02 -2.06 15.05
CA SER A 221 4.60 -1.26 13.89
C SER A 221 3.19 -0.70 14.07
N TYR A 222 2.23 -1.44 14.65
CA TYR A 222 0.90 -0.88 14.98
C TYR A 222 1.00 0.35 15.88
N SER A 223 1.80 0.29 16.95
CA SER A 223 2.00 1.44 17.84
C SER A 223 2.66 2.62 17.12
N ARG A 224 3.57 2.33 16.17
CA ARG A 224 4.21 3.35 15.34
C ARG A 224 3.22 4.04 14.39
N LEU A 225 2.34 3.27 13.72
CA LEU A 225 1.28 3.84 12.86
C LEU A 225 0.42 4.85 13.62
N GLU A 226 0.00 4.49 14.85
CA GLU A 226 -0.78 5.37 15.72
C GLU A 226 -0.03 6.65 16.11
N ALA A 227 1.27 6.54 16.39
CA ALA A 227 2.10 7.69 16.75
C ALA A 227 2.37 8.65 15.57
N LEU A 228 2.40 8.13 14.35
CA LEU A 228 2.61 8.92 13.12
C LEU A 228 1.37 9.67 12.67
N ALA A 229 0.18 9.17 12.97
CA ALA A 229 -1.09 9.73 12.57
C ALA A 229 -1.59 10.80 13.55
N THR A 230 -2.39 11.76 13.08
CA THR A 230 -3.05 12.73 13.97
C THR A 230 -3.97 12.04 14.98
N SER A 231 -4.60 10.94 14.61
CA SER A 231 -5.38 10.07 15.49
C SER A 231 -5.50 8.66 14.87
N ARG A 232 -6.01 7.69 15.65
CA ARG A 232 -6.29 6.34 15.12
C ARG A 232 -7.19 6.34 13.88
N ARG A 233 -8.09 7.31 13.76
CA ARG A 233 -8.99 7.47 12.61
C ARG A 233 -8.25 7.86 11.33
N HIS A 234 -7.03 8.39 11.42
CA HIS A 234 -6.17 8.75 10.29
C HIS A 234 -5.22 7.62 9.87
N VAL A 235 -5.30 6.44 10.47
CA VAL A 235 -4.59 5.25 9.99
C VAL A 235 -5.49 4.53 8.99
N VAL A 236 -5.00 4.35 7.76
CA VAL A 236 -5.71 3.68 6.65
C VAL A 236 -5.03 2.36 6.35
N PRO A 237 -5.71 1.21 6.48
CA PRO A 237 -5.17 -0.12 6.20
C PRO A 237 -5.04 -0.38 4.69
N GLY A 238 -4.21 -1.40 4.34
CA GLY A 238 -3.91 -1.73 2.95
C GLY A 238 -5.04 -2.40 2.18
N HIS A 239 -5.93 -3.16 2.84
CA HIS A 239 -6.83 -4.08 2.13
C HIS A 239 -8.27 -4.11 2.66
N ASP A 240 -8.64 -3.23 3.59
CA ASP A 240 -9.96 -3.29 4.21
C ASP A 240 -11.06 -2.72 3.30
N PRO A 241 -12.10 -3.50 2.94
CA PRO A 241 -13.26 -2.97 2.22
C PRO A 241 -13.99 -1.84 2.96
N LEU A 242 -13.78 -1.70 4.29
CA LEU A 242 -14.31 -0.59 5.06
C LEU A 242 -13.70 0.76 4.67
N VAL A 243 -12.55 0.81 3.99
CA VAL A 243 -11.97 2.06 3.46
C VAL A 243 -13.00 2.77 2.58
N LEU A 244 -13.61 2.06 1.62
CA LEU A 244 -14.61 2.64 0.74
C LEU A 244 -15.94 2.98 1.44
N LYS A 245 -16.22 2.38 2.60
CA LYS A 245 -17.42 2.69 3.39
C LYS A 245 -17.22 3.88 4.33
N ARG A 246 -16.00 4.07 4.80
CA ARG A 246 -15.64 5.09 5.79
C ARG A 246 -15.27 6.43 5.17
N TYR A 247 -14.99 6.46 3.89
CA TYR A 247 -14.59 7.67 3.18
C TYR A 247 -15.50 7.93 1.97
N PRO A 248 -15.80 9.19 1.64
CA PRO A 248 -16.65 9.49 0.50
C PRO A 248 -15.98 9.17 -0.83
N ALA A 249 -16.77 8.80 -1.82
CA ALA A 249 -16.30 8.70 -3.20
C ALA A 249 -15.80 10.05 -3.72
N LEU A 250 -14.89 10.03 -4.68
CA LEU A 250 -14.41 11.24 -5.36
C LEU A 250 -15.58 11.97 -6.06
N ASN A 251 -16.48 11.21 -6.68
CA ASN A 251 -17.73 11.68 -7.27
C ASN A 251 -18.70 10.48 -7.41
N ALA A 252 -19.92 10.72 -7.89
CA ALA A 252 -20.96 9.69 -8.03
C ALA A 252 -20.59 8.56 -8.99
N GLU A 253 -19.77 8.82 -10.01
CA GLU A 253 -19.36 7.82 -11.02
C GLU A 253 -18.28 6.87 -10.46
N THR A 254 -17.57 7.31 -9.42
CA THR A 254 -16.46 6.55 -8.80
C THR A 254 -16.85 5.88 -7.48
N GLU A 255 -18.13 5.87 -7.13
CA GLU A 255 -18.63 5.19 -5.93
C GLU A 255 -18.23 3.71 -5.93
N GLY A 256 -17.64 3.26 -4.82
CA GLY A 256 -17.12 1.89 -4.67
C GLY A 256 -15.81 1.59 -5.42
N ILE A 257 -15.20 2.60 -6.07
CA ILE A 257 -13.98 2.46 -6.87
C ILE A 257 -12.90 3.44 -6.42
N ILE A 258 -13.20 4.75 -6.35
CA ILE A 258 -12.21 5.78 -6.00
C ILE A 258 -12.76 6.68 -4.90
N HIS A 259 -12.11 6.66 -3.74
CA HIS A 259 -12.54 7.38 -2.55
C HIS A 259 -11.46 8.33 -2.02
N ARG A 260 -11.89 9.44 -1.41
CA ARG A 260 -11.04 10.49 -0.85
C ARG A 260 -10.69 10.22 0.61
N LEU A 261 -9.41 10.12 0.93
CA LEU A 261 -8.92 9.82 2.28
C LEU A 261 -8.43 11.05 3.05
N ASP A 262 -8.31 12.19 2.39
CA ASP A 262 -7.85 13.48 2.93
C ASP A 262 -8.96 14.27 3.64
N VAL A 263 -10.18 13.77 3.63
CA VAL A 263 -11.37 14.37 4.23
C VAL A 263 -11.83 13.61 5.46
N ALA A 264 -12.75 14.21 6.23
CA ALA A 264 -13.32 13.55 7.41
C ALA A 264 -14.04 12.23 7.01
N ARG A 265 -13.87 11.21 7.85
CA ARG A 265 -14.59 9.93 7.69
C ARG A 265 -16.10 10.12 7.89
N LEU A 266 -16.87 9.26 7.23
CA LEU A 266 -18.33 9.25 7.30
C LEU A 266 -18.88 8.65 8.61
N ASP A 267 -18.03 7.91 9.39
CA ASP A 267 -18.37 7.21 10.65
C ASP A 267 -17.74 7.81 11.90
#